data_57fadb08db94f071997342096ea50f15
#
_entry.id   57fadb08db94f071997342096ea50f15
#
_cell.length_a   1.000
_cell.length_b   1.000
_cell.length_c   1.000
_cell.angle_alpha   90.00
_cell.angle_beta   90.00
_cell.angle_gamma   90.00
#
_symmetry.space_group_name_H-M   'P 1'
#
loop_
_entity.id
_entity.type
_entity.pdbx_description
1 polymer ?
#
loop_
_entity_poly.entity_id
_entity_poly.type
_entity_poly.pdbx_seq_one_letter_code
_entity_poly.pdbx_strand_id
1 'polypeptide(L)'
;MMGTMSKQVETAEHQEMVARLKEVRAAAIEAAQRAAELARERRRIMEELLAEGFSQADLARELGVTRQAIQKMIAAGAERRESRRAG
;
A
#
# COMPACT_ATOMS: atom_id res chain seq x y z
N MET A 1 -28.35 -0.53 -23.22
CA MET A 1 -28.03 -0.05 -22.85
C MET A 1 -27.92 0.48 -22.16
N MET A 2 -27.72 0.27 -22.21
CA MET A 2 -27.45 0.87 -21.67
C MET A 2 -27.31 1.61 -21.08
N GLY A 3 -27.90 1.15 -20.84
CA GLY A 3 -27.91 2.18 -19.90
C GLY A 3 -26.71 2.88 -19.69
N THR A 4 -26.25 3.03 -20.57
CA THR A 4 -24.97 3.62 -20.49
C THR A 4 -24.98 5.10 -20.45
N MET A 5 -26.09 5.67 -20.14
CA MET A 5 -26.07 7.11 -20.02
C MET A 5 -25.43 7.54 -18.73
N SER A 6 -24.29 8.13 -18.84
CA SER A 6 -23.60 8.69 -17.69
C SER A 6 -24.32 9.94 -17.25
N LYS A 7 -24.48 10.07 -15.95
CA LYS A 7 -25.06 11.28 -15.41
C LYS A 7 -24.04 12.39 -15.50
N GLN A 8 -24.45 13.51 -16.06
CA GLN A 8 -23.56 14.63 -16.21
C GLN A 8 -23.58 15.53 -14.98
N VAL A 9 -22.49 16.24 -14.78
CA VAL A 9 -22.34 17.15 -13.64
C VAL A 9 -22.97 18.48 -14.03
N GLU A 10 -24.25 18.63 -13.75
CA GLU A 10 -25.01 19.77 -14.21
C GLU A 10 -25.24 20.87 -13.19
N THR A 11 -25.29 20.50 -11.92
CA THR A 11 -25.56 21.49 -10.89
C THR A 11 -24.27 21.92 -10.18
N ALA A 12 -24.31 23.11 -9.55
CA ALA A 12 -23.16 23.58 -8.80
C ALA A 12 -22.82 22.63 -7.66
N GLU A 13 -23.85 22.07 -7.02
CA GLU A 13 -23.63 21.09 -5.95
C GLU A 13 -22.87 19.88 -6.45
N HIS A 14 -23.30 19.35 -7.60
CA HIS A 14 -22.63 18.20 -8.17
C HIS A 14 -21.21 18.53 -8.57
N GLN A 15 -20.99 19.71 -9.11
CA GLN A 15 -19.65 20.13 -9.50
C GLN A 15 -18.72 20.21 -8.28
N GLU A 16 -19.23 20.72 -7.17
CA GLU A 16 -18.46 20.79 -5.94
C GLU A 16 -18.14 19.41 -5.42
N MET A 17 -19.11 18.51 -5.45
CA MET A 17 -18.90 17.14 -5.00
C MET A 17 -17.86 16.42 -5.85
N VAL A 18 -17.92 16.61 -7.15
CA VAL A 18 -16.95 15.99 -8.05
C VAL A 18 -15.57 16.57 -7.82
N ALA A 19 -15.48 17.88 -7.61
CA ALA A 19 -14.19 18.50 -7.32
C ALA A 19 -13.59 17.94 -6.02
N ARG A 20 -14.45 17.78 -5.00
CA ARG A 20 -13.99 17.19 -3.74
C ARG A 20 -13.55 15.74 -3.93
N LEU A 21 -14.30 14.99 -4.74
CA LEU A 21 -13.96 13.61 -5.04
C LEU A 21 -12.57 13.52 -5.67
N LYS A 22 -12.28 14.41 -6.61
CA LYS A 22 -10.98 14.42 -7.26
C LYS A 22 -9.85 14.71 -6.27
N GLU A 23 -10.09 15.66 -5.36
CA GLU A 23 -9.10 15.99 -4.33
C GLU A 23 -8.84 14.80 -3.40
N VAL A 24 -9.93 14.18 -2.94
CA VAL A 24 -9.81 13.05 -2.02
C VAL A 24 -9.13 11.88 -2.70
N ARG A 25 -9.47 11.64 -3.97
CA ARG A 25 -8.83 10.57 -4.74
C ARG A 25 -7.34 10.80 -4.88
N ALA A 26 -6.96 12.04 -5.23
CA ALA A 26 -5.53 12.36 -5.37
C ALA A 26 -4.79 12.14 -4.05
N ALA A 27 -5.40 12.58 -2.95
CA ALA A 27 -4.78 12.41 -1.63
C ALA A 27 -4.64 10.92 -1.29
N ALA A 28 -5.66 10.12 -1.65
CA ALA A 28 -5.61 8.68 -1.39
C ALA A 28 -4.51 8.00 -2.18
N ILE A 29 -4.31 8.42 -3.43
CA ILE A 29 -3.24 7.88 -4.27
C ILE A 29 -1.88 8.23 -3.67
N GLU A 30 -1.69 9.48 -3.27
CA GLU A 30 -0.45 9.91 -2.66
C GLU A 30 -0.17 9.15 -1.37
N ALA A 31 -1.21 8.97 -0.54
CA ALA A 31 -1.06 8.25 0.71
C ALA A 31 -0.66 6.79 0.46
N ALA A 32 -1.26 6.17 -0.57
CA ALA A 32 -0.93 4.79 -0.91
C ALA A 32 0.51 4.67 -1.38
N GLN A 33 0.97 5.62 -2.20
CA GLN A 33 2.35 5.62 -2.68
C GLN A 33 3.33 5.77 -1.51
N ARG A 34 3.02 6.66 -0.59
CA ARG A 34 3.88 6.86 0.56
C ARG A 34 3.90 5.63 1.46
N ALA A 35 2.74 5.00 1.65
CA ALA A 35 2.67 3.77 2.44
C ALA A 35 3.51 2.67 1.79
N ALA A 36 3.49 2.59 0.46
CA ALA A 36 4.29 1.60 -0.24
C ALA A 36 5.79 1.85 -0.07
N GLU A 37 6.20 3.10 -0.12
CA GLU A 37 7.60 3.47 0.08
C GLU A 37 8.06 3.10 1.48
N LEU A 38 7.23 3.41 2.49
CA LEU A 38 7.56 3.10 3.87
C LEU A 38 7.60 1.60 4.10
N ALA A 39 6.70 0.86 3.44
CA ALA A 39 6.69 -0.59 3.56
C ALA A 39 7.97 -1.20 2.97
N ARG A 40 8.46 -0.65 1.86
CA ARG A 40 9.72 -1.12 1.27
C ARG A 40 10.90 -0.84 2.20
N GLU A 41 10.91 0.34 2.80
CA GLU A 41 11.97 0.68 3.74
C GLU A 41 11.93 -0.22 4.96
N ARG A 42 10.74 -0.44 5.51
CA ARG A 42 10.58 -1.33 6.65
C ARG A 42 11.10 -2.72 6.34
N ARG A 43 10.75 -3.24 5.18
CA ARG A 43 11.18 -4.59 4.80
C ARG A 43 12.69 -4.67 4.63
N ARG A 44 13.30 -3.65 4.04
CA ARG A 44 14.75 -3.62 3.86
C ARG A 44 15.45 -3.67 5.21
N ILE A 45 14.96 -2.88 6.18
CA ILE A 45 15.56 -2.86 7.51
C ILE A 45 15.39 -4.22 8.17
N MET A 46 14.22 -4.83 8.03
CA MET A 46 13.98 -6.16 8.58
C MET A 46 14.95 -7.18 8.01
N GLU A 47 15.17 -7.13 6.70
CA GLU A 47 16.10 -8.06 6.06
C GLU A 47 17.53 -7.86 6.55
N GLU A 48 17.92 -6.62 6.77
CA GLU A 48 19.24 -6.34 7.33
C GLU A 48 19.40 -6.90 8.73
N LEU A 49 18.38 -6.75 9.56
CA LEU A 49 18.41 -7.27 10.92
C LEU A 49 18.48 -8.79 10.91
N LEU A 50 17.70 -9.42 10.02
CA LEU A 50 17.75 -10.88 9.91
C LEU A 50 19.14 -11.35 9.49
N ALA A 51 19.78 -10.62 8.58
CA ALA A 51 21.14 -10.94 8.15
C ALA A 51 22.15 -10.81 9.29
N GLU A 52 21.85 -9.96 10.25
CA GLU A 52 22.74 -9.79 11.41
C GLU A 52 22.45 -10.77 12.53
N GLY A 53 21.50 -11.67 12.34
CA GLY A 53 21.28 -12.72 13.32
C GLY A 53 19.99 -12.62 14.11
N PHE A 54 19.21 -11.57 13.89
CA PHE A 54 17.90 -11.48 14.53
C PHE A 54 16.96 -12.51 13.93
N SER A 55 16.09 -13.06 14.76
CA SER A 55 15.10 -14.02 14.26
C SER A 55 13.77 -13.32 13.95
N GLN A 56 12.91 -13.99 13.19
CA GLN A 56 11.58 -13.47 12.93
C GLN A 56 10.81 -13.27 14.22
N ALA A 57 11.00 -14.17 15.18
CA ALA A 57 10.37 -14.04 16.50
C ALA A 57 10.86 -12.80 17.24
N ASP A 58 12.14 -12.49 17.10
CA ASP A 58 12.71 -11.28 17.71
C ASP A 58 12.03 -10.04 17.14
N LEU A 59 11.91 -9.98 15.81
CA LEU A 59 11.30 -8.83 15.16
C LEU A 59 9.81 -8.71 15.52
N ALA A 60 9.12 -9.84 15.59
CA ALA A 60 7.71 -9.84 15.98
C ALA A 60 7.52 -9.25 17.36
N ARG A 61 8.38 -9.65 18.29
CA ARG A 61 8.33 -9.15 19.66
C ARG A 61 8.59 -7.65 19.72
N GLU A 62 9.59 -7.20 18.98
CA GLU A 62 9.94 -5.78 18.99
C GLU A 62 8.84 -4.91 18.40
N LEU A 63 8.16 -5.41 17.36
CA LEU A 63 7.10 -4.66 16.70
C LEU A 63 5.73 -4.86 17.33
N GLY A 64 5.62 -5.81 18.27
CA GLY A 64 4.34 -6.09 18.89
C GLY A 64 3.35 -6.78 17.96
N VAL A 65 3.85 -7.59 17.04
CA VAL A 65 3.01 -8.30 16.07
C VAL A 65 3.31 -9.79 16.14
N THR A 66 2.58 -10.60 15.38
CA THR A 66 2.81 -12.03 15.34
C THR A 66 3.94 -12.38 14.39
N ARG A 67 4.54 -13.56 14.59
CA ARG A 67 5.54 -14.06 13.68
C ARG A 67 4.98 -14.22 12.27
N GLN A 68 3.72 -14.62 12.16
CA GLN A 68 3.07 -14.75 10.87
C GLN A 68 3.00 -13.42 10.14
N ALA A 69 2.76 -12.34 10.88
CA ALA A 69 2.73 -11.01 10.29
C ALA A 69 4.09 -10.66 9.69
N ILE A 70 5.17 -11.02 10.38
CA ILE A 70 6.52 -10.79 9.87
C ILE A 70 6.74 -11.60 8.59
N GLN A 71 6.33 -12.85 8.58
CA GLN A 71 6.46 -13.70 7.39
C GLN A 71 5.71 -13.12 6.21
N LYS A 72 4.52 -12.60 6.43
CA LYS A 72 3.73 -12.00 5.37
C LYS A 72 4.39 -10.75 4.81
N MET A 73 4.98 -9.93 5.67
CA MET A 73 5.66 -8.72 5.22
C MET A 73 6.84 -9.06 4.32
N ILE A 74 7.59 -10.09 4.66
CA ILE A 74 8.74 -10.53 3.87
C ILE A 74 8.27 -11.14 2.56
N ALA A 75 7.25 -11.99 2.60
CA ALA A 75 6.73 -12.65 1.42
C ALA A 75 6.16 -11.67 0.41
N ALA A 76 5.49 -10.64 0.88
CA ALA A 76 4.92 -9.61 0.01
C ALA A 76 6.02 -8.93 -0.81
N GLY A 77 7.19 -8.74 -0.19
CA GLY A 77 8.31 -8.15 -0.89
C GLY A 77 8.84 -9.04 -2.00
N ALA A 78 8.91 -10.34 -1.73
CA ALA A 78 9.39 -11.29 -2.71
C ALA A 78 8.45 -11.36 -3.90
N GLU A 79 7.14 -11.38 -3.64
CA GLU A 79 6.14 -11.42 -4.71
C GLU A 79 6.25 -10.20 -5.62
N ARG A 80 6.45 -9.03 -5.04
CA ARG A 80 6.58 -7.82 -5.84
C ARG A 80 7.80 -7.85 -6.73
N ARG A 81 8.91 -8.40 -6.24
CA ARG A 81 10.12 -8.51 -7.03
C ARG A 81 9.90 -9.44 -8.21
N GLU A 82 9.22 -10.56 -7.98
CA GLU A 82 8.93 -11.50 -9.04
C GLU A 82 8.03 -10.90 -10.10
N SER A 83 7.00 -10.16 -9.67
CA SER A 83 6.11 -9.49 -10.61
C SER A 83 6.86 -8.52 -11.51
N ARG A 84 7.80 -7.78 -10.96
CA ARG A 84 8.58 -6.86 -11.75
C ARG A 84 9.42 -7.57 -12.77
N ARG A 85 10.02 -8.69 -12.39
CA ARG A 85 10.83 -9.45 -13.33
C ARG A 85 9.99 -10.03 -14.44
N ALA A 86 8.82 -10.49 -14.12
CA ALA A 86 7.92 -11.08 -15.10
C ALA A 86 7.36 -10.04 -16.05
N GLY A 87 7.25 -8.81 -15.59
CA GLY A 87 6.76 -7.73 -16.43
C GLY A 87 7.83 -7.19 -17.31
#